data_b2f7973ce574c101be9836a6d35f51c4
#
_entry.id   b2f7973ce574c101be9836a6d35f51c4
#
_cell.length_a   1.000
_cell.length_b   1.000
_cell.length_c   1.000
_cell.angle_alpha   90.00
_cell.angle_beta   90.00
_cell.angle_gamma   90.00
#
_symmetry.space_group_name_H-M   'P 1'
#
loop_
_entity.id
_entity.type
_entity.pdbx_description
1 polymer ?
#
loop_
_entity_poly.entity_id
_entity_poly.type
_entity_poly.pdbx_seq_one_letter_code
_entity_poly.pdbx_strand_id
1 'polypeptide(L)'
;MSLKGLMFDMGSATSAVFNDAAGSMLDNSVGSYTDESIEDLKATAFNQEGSKVVKTSMKKSDIKTTKLDDTSYQLEFTVPNVKVGTVIEYEYTIHSQLFWQLRDWYAQCDIPVVYAKLDMNIPNYLLFNIEEQGIQRLSCSCTTGTLRYKLESDPLAAPVVVNTNHYVCVGRNLAAIPKLDGMWNVNDYSAGITTELKRFSVRGSNMMDYAKTWDQVDSMIIDSDELGKRLNDHSPLADELKACDIPSMEYQRQRVEAVCKLVMSKVKWNGKYALSPASPAETLKKGEGSNADINLLLIQSLGEVGVTATPVLLRTRDLGMLPYNFPSIRKISTFLVGVILPGGSKAYLDASSPSGSLNDLPSLMLVERARLLQKGHKSQWINLQKLEK
;
A
#
# COMPACT_ATOMS: atom_id res chain seq x y z
N MET A 1 13.26 -14.83 1.30
CA MET A 1 11.99 -15.57 1.06
C MET A 1 12.13 -16.27 -0.29
N SER A 2 11.97 -17.57 -0.36
CA SER A 2 12.03 -18.31 -1.64
C SER A 2 10.61 -18.64 -2.07
N LEU A 3 10.24 -18.28 -3.30
CA LEU A 3 8.93 -18.54 -3.88
C LEU A 3 9.08 -19.51 -5.06
N LYS A 4 8.31 -20.58 -5.03
CA LYS A 4 8.18 -21.53 -6.13
C LYS A 4 6.78 -21.50 -6.70
N GLY A 5 6.67 -21.30 -8.00
CA GLY A 5 5.38 -21.32 -8.71
C GLY A 5 5.37 -22.34 -9.83
N LEU A 6 4.25 -23.03 -9.98
CA LEU A 6 3.94 -23.86 -11.14
C LEU A 6 2.77 -23.21 -11.86
N MET A 7 2.98 -22.75 -13.10
CA MET A 7 1.95 -22.11 -13.91
C MET A 7 1.64 -22.97 -15.14
N PHE A 8 0.35 -23.12 -15.42
CA PHE A 8 -0.13 -23.74 -16.65
C PHE A 8 -0.59 -22.61 -17.58
N ASP A 9 0.04 -22.44 -18.73
CA ASP A 9 -0.37 -21.44 -19.72
C ASP A 9 -1.05 -22.08 -20.92
N MET A 10 -2.11 -21.40 -21.35
CA MET A 10 -2.90 -21.80 -22.52
C MET A 10 -2.60 -20.93 -23.76
N GLY A 11 -1.37 -20.46 -23.95
CA GLY A 11 -0.99 -19.99 -25.27
C GLY A 11 -0.44 -18.57 -25.47
N SER A 12 0.14 -17.95 -24.45
CA SER A 12 0.90 -16.69 -24.64
C SER A 12 2.25 -16.70 -23.90
N ALA A 13 3.21 -15.93 -24.39
CA ALA A 13 4.47 -15.72 -23.70
C ALA A 13 4.21 -15.09 -22.32
N THR A 14 4.57 -15.79 -21.23
CA THR A 14 4.28 -15.34 -19.89
C THR A 14 5.40 -14.43 -19.42
N SER A 15 5.10 -13.15 -19.21
CA SER A 15 5.95 -12.23 -18.45
C SER A 15 5.40 -12.08 -17.04
N ALA A 16 6.24 -12.26 -16.03
CA ALA A 16 5.89 -11.91 -14.65
C ALA A 16 6.46 -10.53 -14.34
N VAL A 17 5.61 -9.65 -13.84
CA VAL A 17 5.96 -8.28 -13.46
C VAL A 17 6.01 -8.22 -11.95
N PHE A 18 7.16 -7.88 -11.40
CA PHE A 18 7.34 -7.61 -9.98
C PHE A 18 7.47 -6.10 -9.78
N ASN A 19 6.47 -5.51 -9.15
CA ASN A 19 6.52 -4.11 -8.75
C ASN A 19 6.97 -4.03 -7.29
N ASP A 20 8.11 -3.40 -7.08
CA ASP A 20 8.61 -3.10 -5.74
C ASP A 20 8.27 -1.65 -5.40
N ALA A 21 7.31 -1.45 -4.51
CA ALA A 21 6.95 -0.15 -3.98
C ALA A 21 7.39 -0.09 -2.52
N ALA A 22 8.65 0.26 -2.29
CA ALA A 22 9.16 0.59 -0.96
C ALA A 22 8.75 2.02 -0.60
N GLY A 23 7.54 2.20 -0.09
CA GLY A 23 7.11 3.43 0.59
C GLY A 23 7.74 3.49 1.97
N SER A 24 8.83 4.23 2.12
CA SER A 24 9.46 4.51 3.41
C SER A 24 8.58 5.46 4.23
N MET A 25 8.03 4.97 5.31
CA MET A 25 7.43 5.78 6.37
C MET A 25 7.89 5.31 7.74
N LEU A 26 9.18 5.28 7.98
CA LEU A 26 9.75 5.22 9.34
C LEU A 26 11.22 5.65 9.27
N ASP A 27 11.47 6.83 9.85
CA ASP A 27 12.77 7.31 10.28
C ASP A 27 13.81 7.71 9.20
N ASN A 28 14.00 9.03 9.04
CA ASN A 28 15.02 9.68 8.22
C ASN A 28 16.47 9.50 8.72
N SER A 29 16.77 8.51 9.55
CA SER A 29 18.10 8.33 10.15
C SER A 29 18.92 7.17 9.60
N VAL A 30 18.42 6.39 8.63
CA VAL A 30 19.18 5.28 8.02
C VAL A 30 19.31 5.53 6.52
N GLY A 31 20.56 5.64 6.08
CA GLY A 31 20.93 6.00 4.72
C GLY A 31 20.34 5.09 3.63
N SER A 32 20.22 5.69 2.46
CA SER A 32 19.80 5.10 1.18
C SER A 32 20.49 3.78 0.88
N TYR A 33 19.76 2.67 1.06
CA TYR A 33 20.18 1.36 0.56
C TYR A 33 19.04 0.74 -0.25
N THR A 34 19.38 -0.04 -1.26
CA THR A 34 18.43 -0.91 -1.97
C THR A 34 17.98 -1.98 -1.01
N ASP A 35 16.79 -1.80 -0.46
CA ASP A 35 16.31 -2.61 0.66
C ASP A 35 15.87 -4.01 0.24
N GLU A 36 15.68 -4.26 -1.05
CA GLU A 36 15.26 -5.56 -1.59
C GLU A 36 16.00 -5.92 -2.89
N SER A 37 16.34 -7.20 -3.03
CA SER A 37 16.90 -7.79 -4.26
C SER A 37 16.21 -9.10 -4.61
N ILE A 38 16.12 -9.40 -5.92
CA ILE A 38 15.65 -10.69 -6.43
C ILE A 38 16.86 -11.49 -6.90
N GLU A 39 16.99 -12.67 -6.34
CA GLU A 39 18.10 -13.58 -6.62
C GLU A 39 17.59 -14.95 -7.05
N ASP A 40 18.48 -15.74 -7.65
CA ASP A 40 18.23 -17.14 -8.05
C ASP A 40 16.99 -17.34 -8.93
N LEU A 41 16.61 -16.32 -9.71
CA LEU A 41 15.49 -16.44 -10.64
C LEU A 41 15.80 -17.49 -11.71
N LYS A 42 14.98 -18.53 -11.74
CA LYS A 42 15.04 -19.63 -12.71
C LYS A 42 13.62 -19.91 -13.21
N ALA A 43 13.52 -20.22 -14.50
CA ALA A 43 12.25 -20.71 -15.06
C ALA A 43 12.53 -21.77 -16.12
N THR A 44 11.65 -22.76 -16.21
CA THR A 44 11.77 -23.89 -17.12
C THR A 44 10.41 -24.25 -17.69
N ALA A 45 10.33 -24.35 -19.03
CA ALA A 45 9.20 -24.86 -19.75
C ALA A 45 9.32 -26.36 -19.95
N PHE A 46 8.24 -27.10 -19.71
CA PHE A 46 8.14 -28.56 -19.91
C PHE A 46 7.08 -28.81 -20.98
N ASN A 47 7.49 -29.37 -22.11
CA ASN A 47 6.66 -29.69 -23.23
C ASN A 47 6.54 -31.21 -23.44
N GLN A 48 5.35 -31.71 -23.61
CA GLN A 48 5.13 -33.09 -24.01
C GLN A 48 5.37 -33.24 -25.53
N GLU A 49 6.31 -34.11 -25.92
CA GLU A 49 6.62 -34.45 -27.32
C GLU A 49 6.54 -35.98 -27.47
N GLY A 50 5.38 -36.46 -27.91
CA GLY A 50 5.08 -37.89 -27.91
C GLY A 50 5.09 -38.46 -26.49
N SER A 51 5.96 -39.43 -26.21
CA SER A 51 6.16 -40.04 -24.88
C SER A 51 7.22 -39.35 -24.02
N LYS A 52 7.90 -38.32 -24.53
CA LYS A 52 8.99 -37.65 -23.86
C LYS A 52 8.59 -36.26 -23.36
N VAL A 53 9.15 -35.85 -22.25
CA VAL A 53 9.07 -34.47 -21.74
C VAL A 53 10.35 -33.73 -22.09
N VAL A 54 10.24 -32.71 -22.92
CA VAL A 54 11.34 -31.81 -23.31
C VAL A 54 11.34 -30.62 -22.39
N LYS A 55 12.52 -30.32 -21.80
CA LYS A 55 12.73 -29.21 -20.87
C LYS A 55 13.50 -28.10 -21.57
N THR A 56 13.04 -26.87 -21.45
CA THR A 56 13.74 -25.68 -21.95
C THR A 56 13.84 -24.66 -20.82
N SER A 57 15.06 -24.41 -20.36
CA SER A 57 15.30 -23.47 -19.27
C SER A 57 15.60 -22.05 -19.80
N MET A 58 15.16 -21.08 -19.08
CA MET A 58 15.47 -19.65 -19.27
C MET A 58 16.98 -19.39 -19.12
N LYS A 59 17.49 -18.38 -19.83
CA LYS A 59 18.86 -17.87 -19.72
C LYS A 59 18.85 -16.50 -19.03
N LYS A 60 20.00 -16.05 -18.54
CA LYS A 60 20.15 -14.70 -17.97
C LYS A 60 19.80 -13.58 -18.96
N SER A 61 19.99 -13.80 -20.27
CA SER A 61 19.62 -12.87 -21.34
C SER A 61 18.09 -12.68 -21.48
N ASP A 62 17.32 -13.60 -20.93
CA ASP A 62 15.86 -13.56 -21.00
C ASP A 62 15.24 -12.73 -19.85
N ILE A 63 16.09 -12.15 -19.00
CA ILE A 63 15.72 -11.28 -17.88
C ILE A 63 16.02 -9.83 -18.27
N LYS A 64 15.02 -8.97 -18.10
CA LYS A 64 15.10 -7.53 -18.32
C LYS A 64 14.76 -6.80 -17.02
N THR A 65 15.62 -5.85 -16.63
CA THR A 65 15.35 -4.94 -15.50
C THR A 65 15.14 -3.54 -16.03
N THR A 66 14.04 -2.91 -15.63
CA THR A 66 13.67 -1.54 -16.02
C THR A 66 13.50 -0.69 -14.77
N LYS A 67 14.19 0.45 -14.71
CA LYS A 67 13.96 1.44 -13.65
C LYS A 67 12.64 2.14 -13.90
N LEU A 68 11.72 2.10 -12.94
CA LEU A 68 10.42 2.77 -13.02
C LEU A 68 10.49 4.20 -12.45
N ASP A 69 11.16 4.35 -11.31
CA ASP A 69 11.42 5.64 -10.66
C ASP A 69 12.70 5.54 -9.79
N ASP A 70 12.95 6.54 -8.92
CA ASP A 70 14.17 6.57 -8.11
C ASP A 70 14.25 5.49 -7.02
N THR A 71 13.14 4.84 -6.71
CA THR A 71 13.02 3.85 -5.65
C THR A 71 12.56 2.48 -6.14
N SER A 72 12.10 2.37 -7.40
CA SER A 72 11.41 1.17 -7.89
C SER A 72 12.00 0.66 -9.19
N TYR A 73 12.19 -0.65 -9.26
CA TYR A 73 12.62 -1.37 -10.45
C TYR A 73 11.60 -2.45 -10.79
N GLN A 74 11.41 -2.67 -12.09
CA GLN A 74 10.62 -3.77 -12.62
C GLN A 74 11.56 -4.82 -13.23
N LEU A 75 11.38 -6.08 -12.81
CA LEU A 75 12.06 -7.22 -13.39
C LEU A 75 11.06 -8.02 -14.22
N GLU A 76 11.38 -8.20 -15.50
CA GLU A 76 10.61 -9.00 -16.45
C GLU A 76 11.45 -10.19 -16.90
N PHE A 77 10.86 -11.36 -17.05
CA PHE A 77 11.55 -12.49 -17.65
C PHE A 77 10.67 -13.23 -18.66
N THR A 78 11.30 -13.81 -19.66
CA THR A 78 10.62 -14.57 -20.70
C THR A 78 11.00 -16.04 -20.59
N VAL A 79 10.01 -16.92 -20.58
CA VAL A 79 10.22 -18.37 -20.60
C VAL A 79 10.21 -18.84 -22.06
N PRO A 80 11.31 -19.41 -22.57
CA PRO A 80 11.38 -19.80 -23.98
C PRO A 80 10.57 -21.08 -24.26
N ASN A 81 10.17 -21.25 -25.52
CA ASN A 81 9.51 -22.44 -26.05
C ASN A 81 8.14 -22.77 -25.39
N VAL A 82 7.39 -21.75 -24.98
CA VAL A 82 6.04 -21.87 -24.43
C VAL A 82 5.02 -22.06 -25.56
N LYS A 83 4.16 -23.05 -25.44
CA LYS A 83 3.05 -23.37 -26.36
C LYS A 83 1.86 -23.89 -25.57
N VAL A 84 0.70 -24.03 -26.22
CA VAL A 84 -0.48 -24.64 -25.57
C VAL A 84 -0.14 -26.00 -24.99
N GLY A 85 -0.44 -26.21 -23.69
CA GLY A 85 -0.14 -27.42 -22.94
C GLY A 85 1.24 -27.45 -22.30
N THR A 86 2.03 -26.37 -22.38
CA THR A 86 3.30 -26.25 -21.66
C THR A 86 3.05 -26.13 -20.15
N VAL A 87 3.85 -26.84 -19.36
CA VAL A 87 3.95 -26.61 -17.91
C VAL A 87 5.17 -25.73 -17.65
N ILE A 88 4.99 -24.63 -16.93
CA ILE A 88 6.07 -23.71 -16.56
C ILE A 88 6.33 -23.84 -15.06
N GLU A 89 7.58 -24.07 -14.69
CA GLU A 89 8.07 -24.01 -13.32
C GLU A 89 9.00 -22.81 -13.20
N TYR A 90 8.79 -21.98 -12.16
CA TYR A 90 9.71 -20.89 -11.85
C TYR A 90 9.97 -20.79 -10.34
N GLU A 91 11.15 -20.27 -10.01
CA GLU A 91 11.62 -20.08 -8.65
C GLU A 91 12.46 -18.81 -8.57
N TYR A 92 12.29 -18.04 -7.50
CA TYR A 92 13.14 -16.91 -7.18
C TYR A 92 13.23 -16.71 -5.67
N THR A 93 14.25 -15.98 -5.24
CA THR A 93 14.46 -15.59 -3.85
C THR A 93 14.42 -14.07 -3.76
N ILE A 94 13.66 -13.54 -2.80
CA ILE A 94 13.71 -12.13 -2.44
C ILE A 94 14.50 -12.01 -1.14
N HIS A 95 15.61 -11.26 -1.19
CA HIS A 95 16.27 -10.76 -0.01
C HIS A 95 15.73 -9.39 0.31
N SER A 96 15.28 -9.18 1.56
CA SER A 96 14.68 -7.93 2.00
C SER A 96 15.22 -7.56 3.37
N GLN A 97 15.63 -6.32 3.54
CA GLN A 97 15.95 -5.74 4.84
C GLN A 97 14.70 -5.25 5.58
N LEU A 98 13.56 -5.21 4.91
CA LEU A 98 12.28 -4.74 5.43
C LEU A 98 11.61 -5.81 6.32
N PHE A 99 12.30 -6.21 7.40
CA PHE A 99 11.82 -7.26 8.32
C PHE A 99 10.45 -6.96 8.95
N TRP A 100 10.08 -5.69 9.00
CA TRP A 100 8.79 -5.22 9.50
C TRP A 100 7.66 -5.36 8.48
N GLN A 101 7.97 -5.71 7.23
CA GLN A 101 7.04 -5.77 6.11
C GLN A 101 7.00 -7.16 5.49
N LEU A 102 6.35 -8.09 6.17
CA LEU A 102 5.96 -9.32 5.51
C LEU A 102 4.91 -9.02 4.46
N ARG A 103 5.06 -9.58 3.26
CA ARG A 103 4.10 -9.40 2.17
C ARG A 103 2.83 -10.20 2.45
N ASP A 104 1.68 -9.62 2.15
CA ASP A 104 0.43 -10.35 2.11
C ASP A 104 0.55 -11.46 1.05
N TRP A 105 0.02 -12.64 1.34
CA TRP A 105 0.03 -13.78 0.43
C TRP A 105 -1.38 -14.14 0.00
N TYR A 106 -1.58 -14.23 -1.32
CA TYR A 106 -2.85 -14.61 -1.93
C TYR A 106 -2.68 -15.96 -2.61
N ALA A 107 -3.43 -16.97 -2.13
CA ALA A 107 -3.42 -18.32 -2.66
C ALA A 107 -4.29 -18.47 -3.90
N GLN A 108 -5.16 -17.51 -4.18
CA GLN A 108 -6.20 -17.55 -5.19
C GLN A 108 -6.05 -16.38 -6.16
N CYS A 109 -6.25 -16.64 -7.45
CA CYS A 109 -6.15 -15.65 -8.52
C CYS A 109 -7.26 -15.88 -9.57
N ASP A 110 -7.12 -15.28 -10.74
CA ASP A 110 -8.07 -15.36 -11.87
C ASP A 110 -8.07 -16.71 -12.61
N ILE A 111 -7.16 -17.62 -12.26
CA ILE A 111 -7.14 -19.01 -12.73
C ILE A 111 -7.29 -19.96 -11.56
N PRO A 112 -7.79 -21.21 -11.79
CA PRO A 112 -7.88 -22.21 -10.73
C PRO A 112 -6.50 -22.61 -10.20
N VAL A 113 -6.38 -22.76 -8.87
CA VAL A 113 -5.14 -23.14 -8.20
C VAL A 113 -5.33 -24.51 -7.55
N VAL A 114 -4.64 -25.53 -8.07
CA VAL A 114 -4.75 -26.92 -7.56
C VAL A 114 -4.13 -27.01 -6.16
N TYR A 115 -2.99 -26.37 -5.96
CA TYR A 115 -2.27 -26.38 -4.69
C TYR A 115 -1.51 -25.09 -4.47
N ALA A 116 -1.70 -24.50 -3.30
CA ALA A 116 -0.92 -23.35 -2.83
C ALA A 116 -0.45 -23.61 -1.40
N LYS A 117 0.78 -23.25 -1.07
CA LYS A 117 1.35 -23.38 0.29
C LYS A 117 2.10 -22.11 0.66
N LEU A 118 1.79 -21.58 1.81
CA LEU A 118 2.61 -20.59 2.53
C LEU A 118 3.32 -21.31 3.67
N ASP A 119 4.61 -21.06 3.79
CA ASP A 119 5.47 -21.65 4.83
C ASP A 119 6.36 -20.54 5.39
N MET A 120 6.09 -20.13 6.64
CA MET A 120 6.77 -18.99 7.28
C MET A 120 7.36 -19.38 8.62
N ASN A 121 8.66 -19.13 8.79
CA ASN A 121 9.34 -19.19 10.07
C ASN A 121 9.60 -17.78 10.59
N ILE A 122 8.86 -17.36 11.63
CA ILE A 122 8.94 -16.02 12.20
C ILE A 122 9.63 -16.09 13.56
N PRO A 123 10.80 -15.44 13.74
CA PRO A 123 11.44 -15.33 15.04
C PRO A 123 10.50 -14.70 16.07
N ASN A 124 10.49 -15.21 17.29
CA ASN A 124 9.54 -14.80 18.33
C ASN A 124 9.73 -13.36 18.86
N TYR A 125 10.85 -12.74 18.52
CA TYR A 125 11.07 -11.31 18.78
C TYR A 125 10.34 -10.39 17.77
N LEU A 126 9.77 -10.96 16.70
CA LEU A 126 8.88 -10.31 15.76
C LEU A 126 7.46 -10.84 15.98
N LEU A 127 6.60 -10.03 16.56
CA LEU A 127 5.21 -10.40 16.77
C LEU A 127 4.35 -9.83 15.63
N PHE A 128 3.86 -10.70 14.76
CA PHE A 128 2.93 -10.34 13.69
C PHE A 128 1.48 -10.73 14.03
N ASN A 129 0.53 -9.91 13.62
CA ASN A 129 -0.82 -10.36 13.32
C ASN A 129 -0.79 -11.14 12.03
N ILE A 130 -1.35 -12.32 12.03
CA ILE A 130 -1.49 -13.18 10.87
C ILE A 130 -2.96 -13.52 10.76
N GLU A 131 -3.60 -13.07 9.70
CA GLU A 131 -5.03 -13.21 9.50
C GLU A 131 -5.34 -13.90 8.17
N GLU A 132 -6.21 -14.90 8.24
CA GLU A 132 -6.77 -15.53 7.07
C GLU A 132 -7.88 -14.65 6.50
N GLN A 133 -7.88 -14.45 5.18
CA GLN A 133 -8.91 -13.69 4.48
C GLN A 133 -9.46 -14.47 3.27
N GLY A 134 -10.51 -13.94 2.67
CA GLY A 134 -11.15 -14.47 1.47
C GLY A 134 -12.34 -15.36 1.76
N ILE A 135 -12.99 -15.82 0.68
CA ILE A 135 -14.22 -16.61 0.75
C ILE A 135 -13.90 -18.10 0.95
N GLN A 136 -12.90 -18.62 0.24
CA GLN A 136 -12.45 -20.00 0.43
C GLN A 136 -11.45 -20.09 1.58
N ARG A 137 -11.60 -21.14 2.40
CA ARG A 137 -10.77 -21.34 3.59
C ARG A 137 -9.47 -22.07 3.25
N LEU A 138 -8.42 -21.71 4.00
CA LEU A 138 -7.13 -22.36 3.98
C LEU A 138 -7.01 -23.32 5.18
N SER A 139 -6.19 -24.35 5.05
CA SER A 139 -5.81 -25.20 6.18
C SER A 139 -4.53 -24.64 6.79
N CYS A 140 -4.64 -23.92 7.91
CA CYS A 140 -3.52 -23.28 8.58
C CYS A 140 -3.16 -24.00 9.89
N SER A 141 -1.86 -24.10 10.16
CA SER A 141 -1.29 -24.59 11.40
C SER A 141 -0.15 -23.68 11.86
N CYS A 142 0.06 -23.62 13.19
CA CYS A 142 1.19 -22.93 13.78
C CYS A 142 1.87 -23.86 14.80
N THR A 143 3.18 -24.03 14.67
CA THR A 143 4.00 -24.80 15.59
C THR A 143 5.19 -23.96 16.06
N THR A 144 5.77 -24.32 17.20
CA THR A 144 7.00 -23.69 17.67
C THR A 144 8.21 -24.43 17.13
N GLY A 145 9.26 -23.66 16.81
CA GLY A 145 10.51 -24.19 16.28
C GLY A 145 11.72 -23.37 16.76
N THR A 146 12.87 -23.66 16.21
CA THR A 146 14.09 -22.90 16.43
C THR A 146 14.78 -22.61 15.11
N LEU A 147 15.30 -21.40 14.97
CA LEU A 147 16.15 -20.98 13.85
C LEU A 147 17.57 -20.75 14.37
N ARG A 148 18.54 -21.25 13.62
CA ARG A 148 19.96 -21.00 13.89
C ARG A 148 20.55 -20.24 12.70
N TYR A 149 21.14 -19.07 12.97
CA TYR A 149 21.81 -18.26 11.94
C TYR A 149 23.10 -17.66 12.47
N LYS A 150 24.01 -17.32 11.56
CA LYS A 150 25.22 -16.54 11.86
C LYS A 150 24.99 -15.08 11.55
N LEU A 151 25.55 -14.21 12.38
CA LEU A 151 25.56 -12.77 12.10
C LEU A 151 26.60 -12.51 11.01
N GLU A 152 26.19 -11.82 9.94
CA GLU A 152 27.12 -11.42 8.87
C GLU A 152 28.18 -10.43 9.38
N SER A 153 27.83 -9.61 10.37
CA SER A 153 28.74 -8.66 11.02
C SER A 153 29.86 -9.30 11.83
N ASP A 154 29.69 -10.56 12.23
CA ASP A 154 30.72 -11.33 12.96
C ASP A 154 30.66 -12.82 12.55
N PRO A 155 31.33 -13.19 11.44
CA PRO A 155 31.34 -14.57 10.94
C PRO A 155 31.99 -15.59 11.92
N LEU A 156 32.79 -15.11 12.88
CA LEU A 156 33.48 -15.94 13.88
C LEU A 156 32.65 -16.14 15.15
N ALA A 157 31.58 -15.36 15.33
CA ALA A 157 30.69 -15.53 16.48
C ALA A 157 29.97 -16.88 16.43
N ALA A 158 29.61 -17.36 17.62
CA ALA A 158 28.78 -18.56 17.74
C ALA A 158 27.41 -18.28 17.07
N PRO A 159 26.82 -19.29 16.39
CA PRO A 159 25.51 -19.12 15.78
C PRO A 159 24.47 -18.69 16.81
N VAL A 160 23.66 -17.70 16.43
CA VAL A 160 22.53 -17.26 17.24
C VAL A 160 21.38 -18.26 17.06
N VAL A 161 20.81 -18.72 18.17
CA VAL A 161 19.63 -19.60 18.18
C VAL A 161 18.46 -18.81 18.72
N VAL A 162 17.39 -18.75 17.94
CA VAL A 162 16.14 -18.07 18.32
C VAL A 162 14.97 -19.02 18.19
N ASN A 163 14.00 -18.88 19.09
CA ASN A 163 12.72 -19.58 18.95
C ASN A 163 11.91 -18.93 17.84
N THR A 164 11.15 -19.73 17.12
CA THR A 164 10.30 -19.26 16.01
C THR A 164 8.88 -19.78 16.18
N ASN A 165 7.94 -19.06 15.57
CA ASN A 165 6.62 -19.55 15.24
C ASN A 165 6.63 -19.96 13.76
N HIS A 166 6.36 -21.23 13.49
CA HIS A 166 6.31 -21.81 12.15
C HIS A 166 4.87 -21.93 11.72
N TYR A 167 4.46 -21.10 10.77
CA TYR A 167 3.14 -21.07 10.17
C TYR A 167 3.15 -21.79 8.83
N VAL A 168 2.22 -22.73 8.66
CA VAL A 168 2.00 -23.41 7.39
C VAL A 168 0.53 -23.29 7.03
N CYS A 169 0.23 -22.62 5.90
CA CYS A 169 -1.12 -22.49 5.35
C CYS A 169 -1.19 -23.15 3.98
N VAL A 170 -2.18 -23.99 3.75
CA VAL A 170 -2.37 -24.77 2.51
C VAL A 170 -3.75 -24.53 1.93
N GLY A 171 -3.80 -24.14 0.67
CA GLY A 171 -4.99 -24.12 -0.18
C GLY A 171 -4.98 -25.27 -1.16
N ARG A 172 -6.13 -25.92 -1.39
CA ARG A 172 -6.27 -26.99 -2.38
C ARG A 172 -7.52 -26.78 -3.20
N ASN A 173 -7.40 -27.02 -4.51
CA ASN A 173 -8.50 -26.92 -5.48
C ASN A 173 -9.27 -25.60 -5.33
N LEU A 174 -8.53 -24.49 -5.25
CA LEU A 174 -9.10 -23.17 -5.15
C LEU A 174 -9.68 -22.79 -6.52
N ALA A 175 -10.93 -22.34 -6.53
CA ALA A 175 -11.58 -21.87 -7.75
C ALA A 175 -10.96 -20.57 -8.22
N ALA A 176 -10.99 -20.29 -9.52
CA ALA A 176 -10.66 -18.98 -10.04
C ALA A 176 -11.62 -17.91 -9.48
N ILE A 177 -11.09 -16.72 -9.21
CA ILE A 177 -11.90 -15.54 -8.92
C ILE A 177 -11.86 -14.62 -10.15
N PRO A 178 -12.88 -14.66 -11.01
CA PRO A 178 -12.91 -13.77 -12.16
C PRO A 178 -13.09 -12.32 -11.69
N LYS A 179 -12.44 -11.42 -12.36
CA LYS A 179 -12.67 -9.98 -12.14
C LYS A 179 -14.06 -9.62 -12.67
N LEU A 180 -14.99 -9.33 -11.77
CA LEU A 180 -16.37 -8.98 -12.10
C LEU A 180 -16.58 -7.47 -12.04
N ASP A 181 -17.46 -6.96 -12.90
CA ASP A 181 -17.92 -5.57 -12.82
C ASP A 181 -18.57 -5.30 -11.46
N GLY A 182 -18.18 -4.21 -10.80
CA GLY A 182 -18.67 -3.86 -9.47
C GLY A 182 -17.95 -4.54 -8.30
N MET A 183 -17.05 -5.49 -8.55
CA MET A 183 -16.18 -6.03 -7.52
C MET A 183 -15.27 -4.94 -6.97
N TRP A 184 -15.13 -4.88 -5.62
CA TRP A 184 -14.32 -3.86 -4.96
C TRP A 184 -12.82 -4.01 -5.30
N ASN A 185 -12.21 -5.03 -4.78
CA ASN A 185 -10.86 -5.47 -5.10
C ASN A 185 -10.83 -7.00 -5.03
N VAL A 186 -10.28 -7.66 -6.02
CA VAL A 186 -10.24 -9.12 -6.08
C VAL A 186 -9.54 -9.73 -4.86
N ASN A 187 -8.52 -9.05 -4.33
CA ASN A 187 -7.75 -9.53 -3.19
C ASN A 187 -8.57 -9.60 -1.89
N ASP A 188 -9.60 -8.75 -1.72
CA ASP A 188 -10.49 -8.81 -0.55
C ASP A 188 -11.32 -10.11 -0.50
N TYR A 189 -11.49 -10.77 -1.64
CA TYR A 189 -12.25 -12.01 -1.79
C TYR A 189 -11.36 -13.25 -1.95
N SER A 190 -10.08 -13.04 -2.29
CA SER A 190 -9.10 -14.10 -2.52
C SER A 190 -8.70 -14.77 -1.21
N ALA A 191 -8.68 -16.11 -1.21
CA ALA A 191 -8.10 -16.86 -0.10
C ALA A 191 -6.63 -16.47 0.07
N GLY A 192 -6.25 -16.02 1.26
CA GLY A 192 -4.92 -15.50 1.50
C GLY A 192 -4.62 -15.26 2.97
N ILE A 193 -3.42 -14.83 3.22
CA ILE A 193 -2.92 -14.46 4.55
C ILE A 193 -2.42 -13.02 4.49
N THR A 194 -2.97 -12.17 5.34
CA THR A 194 -2.47 -10.82 5.58
C THR A 194 -1.63 -10.78 6.84
N THR A 195 -0.61 -9.95 6.83
CA THR A 195 0.35 -9.84 7.93
C THR A 195 0.54 -8.38 8.36
N GLU A 196 0.64 -8.15 9.66
CA GLU A 196 0.92 -6.83 10.22
C GLU A 196 1.82 -6.95 11.43
N LEU A 197 2.95 -6.21 11.46
CA LEU A 197 3.85 -6.22 12.61
C LEU A 197 3.21 -5.49 13.79
N LYS A 198 3.03 -6.19 14.90
CA LYS A 198 2.50 -5.63 16.17
C LYS A 198 3.59 -5.12 17.09
N ARG A 199 4.66 -5.89 17.15
CA ARG A 199 5.73 -5.64 18.11
C ARG A 199 7.03 -6.21 17.59
N PHE A 200 8.09 -5.50 17.90
CA PHE A 200 9.41 -6.06 17.72
C PHE A 200 10.31 -5.70 18.89
N SER A 201 11.20 -6.63 19.25
CA SER A 201 12.12 -6.48 20.37
C SER A 201 13.51 -6.91 19.94
N VAL A 202 14.46 -6.00 19.89
CA VAL A 202 15.87 -6.31 19.68
C VAL A 202 16.55 -6.45 21.04
N ARG A 203 17.44 -7.43 21.16
CA ARG A 203 18.21 -7.68 22.38
C ARG A 203 18.96 -6.42 22.82
N GLY A 204 18.58 -5.87 23.97
CA GLY A 204 19.20 -4.67 24.57
C GLY A 204 18.58 -3.34 24.15
N SER A 205 17.53 -3.31 23.34
CA SER A 205 16.74 -2.12 23.02
C SER A 205 15.36 -2.15 23.67
N ASN A 206 14.75 -0.97 23.79
CA ASN A 206 13.36 -0.86 24.22
C ASN A 206 12.44 -1.61 23.25
N MET A 207 11.43 -2.27 23.78
CA MET A 207 10.41 -2.93 23.01
C MET A 207 9.60 -1.89 22.21
N MET A 208 9.55 -2.03 20.90
CA MET A 208 8.74 -1.17 20.03
C MET A 208 7.39 -1.81 19.80
N ASP A 209 6.33 -1.18 20.31
CA ASP A 209 4.95 -1.54 20.03
C ASP A 209 4.38 -0.63 18.93
N TYR A 210 3.83 -1.24 17.88
CA TYR A 210 3.08 -0.54 16.87
C TYR A 210 1.64 -0.31 17.29
N ALA A 211 0.91 0.50 16.55
CA ALA A 211 -0.45 0.88 16.90
C ALA A 211 -1.35 -0.37 17.10
N LYS A 212 -2.03 -0.41 18.24
CA LYS A 212 -2.97 -1.48 18.62
C LYS A 212 -4.42 -1.08 18.35
N THR A 213 -4.66 0.22 18.20
CA THR A 213 -5.99 0.79 17.94
C THR A 213 -5.92 1.84 16.84
N TRP A 214 -7.03 2.06 16.17
CA TRP A 214 -7.14 3.13 15.19
C TRP A 214 -6.93 4.52 15.80
N ASP A 215 -7.31 4.71 17.08
CA ASP A 215 -7.07 5.98 17.77
C ASP A 215 -5.56 6.23 17.96
N GLN A 216 -4.75 5.18 18.12
CA GLN A 216 -3.29 5.31 18.13
C GLN A 216 -2.72 5.64 16.73
N VAL A 217 -3.26 5.03 15.67
CA VAL A 217 -2.89 5.38 14.28
C VAL A 217 -3.21 6.84 14.01
N ASP A 218 -4.40 7.32 14.42
CA ASP A 218 -4.77 8.72 14.28
C ASP A 218 -3.81 9.66 15.02
N SER A 219 -3.45 9.32 16.26
CA SER A 219 -2.48 10.10 17.04
C SER A 219 -1.12 10.15 16.36
N MET A 220 -0.62 9.02 15.84
CA MET A 220 0.64 8.99 15.09
C MET A 220 0.62 9.94 13.89
N ILE A 221 -0.50 10.00 13.15
CA ILE A 221 -0.65 10.89 11.99
C ILE A 221 -0.80 12.34 12.42
N ILE A 222 -1.59 12.63 13.46
CA ILE A 222 -1.80 13.99 14.00
C ILE A 222 -0.49 14.57 14.53
N ASP A 223 0.35 13.75 15.15
CA ASP A 223 1.62 14.17 15.74
C ASP A 223 2.79 14.12 14.76
N SER A 224 2.57 13.64 13.52
CA SER A 224 3.62 13.55 12.51
C SER A 224 4.07 14.93 12.00
N ASP A 225 5.37 15.07 11.77
CA ASP A 225 5.95 16.28 11.16
C ASP A 225 5.58 16.39 9.67
N GLU A 226 5.26 15.29 9.04
CA GLU A 226 4.98 15.21 7.62
C GLU A 226 3.57 15.70 7.26
N LEU A 227 2.57 15.42 8.11
CA LEU A 227 1.17 15.79 7.85
C LEU A 227 0.54 16.55 9.01
N GLY A 228 0.37 15.92 10.18
CA GLY A 228 -0.51 16.42 11.23
C GLY A 228 -0.11 17.77 11.81
N LYS A 229 1.19 18.00 12.05
CA LYS A 229 1.69 19.28 12.54
C LYS A 229 1.57 20.40 11.51
N ARG A 230 1.56 20.06 10.24
CA ARG A 230 1.52 21.01 9.11
C ARG A 230 0.11 21.43 8.69
N LEU A 231 -0.93 20.77 9.21
CA LEU A 231 -2.32 21.06 8.82
C LEU A 231 -2.76 22.51 9.09
N ASN A 232 -2.15 23.15 10.08
CA ASN A 232 -2.48 24.53 10.48
C ASN A 232 -1.39 25.54 10.09
N ASP A 233 -0.42 25.15 9.27
CA ASP A 233 0.60 26.09 8.77
C ASP A 233 -0.03 27.09 7.82
N HIS A 234 0.57 28.26 7.70
CA HIS A 234 0.15 29.27 6.74
C HIS A 234 0.29 28.75 5.30
N SER A 235 -0.75 28.98 4.52
CA SER A 235 -0.70 28.63 3.10
C SER A 235 0.23 29.55 2.33
N PRO A 236 1.11 29.03 1.48
CA PRO A 236 1.89 29.87 0.57
C PRO A 236 1.02 30.60 -0.48
N LEU A 237 -0.27 30.33 -0.57
CA LEU A 237 -1.24 31.03 -1.41
C LEU A 237 -2.00 32.15 -0.66
N ALA A 238 -1.66 32.47 0.60
CA ALA A 238 -2.42 33.41 1.43
C ALA A 238 -2.61 34.79 0.76
N ASP A 239 -1.59 35.33 0.12
CA ASP A 239 -1.69 36.61 -0.56
C ASP A 239 -2.54 36.55 -1.84
N GLU A 240 -2.49 35.46 -2.58
CA GLU A 240 -3.32 35.26 -3.77
C GLU A 240 -4.79 35.08 -3.39
N LEU A 241 -5.07 34.38 -2.29
CA LEU A 241 -6.43 34.23 -1.77
C LEU A 241 -7.06 35.58 -1.43
N LYS A 242 -6.26 36.48 -0.83
CA LYS A 242 -6.69 37.86 -0.55
C LYS A 242 -6.87 38.67 -1.82
N ALA A 243 -5.93 38.57 -2.77
CA ALA A 243 -6.00 39.28 -4.05
C ALA A 243 -7.21 38.86 -4.89
N CYS A 244 -7.69 37.64 -4.74
CA CYS A 244 -8.91 37.12 -5.37
C CYS A 244 -10.19 37.43 -4.56
N ASP A 245 -10.10 38.18 -3.47
CA ASP A 245 -11.20 38.56 -2.56
C ASP A 245 -12.02 37.38 -2.02
N ILE A 246 -11.39 36.18 -1.95
CA ILE A 246 -12.05 34.93 -1.50
C ILE A 246 -12.47 35.01 -0.03
N PRO A 247 -11.67 35.57 0.91
CA PRO A 247 -12.06 35.68 2.31
C PRO A 247 -13.35 36.48 2.54
N SER A 248 -13.67 37.43 1.64
CA SER A 248 -14.84 38.33 1.73
C SER A 248 -16.13 37.68 1.20
N MET A 249 -16.04 36.53 0.57
CA MET A 249 -17.24 35.83 0.06
C MET A 249 -18.18 35.45 1.21
N GLU A 250 -19.46 35.77 1.07
CA GLU A 250 -20.48 35.57 2.10
C GLU A 250 -20.69 34.10 2.45
N TYR A 251 -20.80 33.23 1.42
CA TYR A 251 -21.17 31.85 1.62
C TYR A 251 -19.92 30.96 1.72
N GLN A 252 -19.79 30.19 2.79
CA GLN A 252 -18.67 29.30 3.03
C GLN A 252 -18.47 28.29 1.87
N ARG A 253 -19.56 27.77 1.29
CA ARG A 253 -19.48 26.86 0.14
C ARG A 253 -18.78 27.50 -1.04
N GLN A 254 -19.08 28.76 -1.34
CA GLN A 254 -18.42 29.50 -2.43
C GLN A 254 -16.93 29.70 -2.15
N ARG A 255 -16.55 29.99 -0.87
CA ARG A 255 -15.13 30.08 -0.47
C ARG A 255 -14.41 28.75 -0.71
N VAL A 256 -15.00 27.63 -0.31
CA VAL A 256 -14.42 26.30 -0.52
C VAL A 256 -14.20 26.02 -2.01
N GLU A 257 -15.20 26.26 -2.84
CA GLU A 257 -15.10 26.02 -4.29
C GLU A 257 -14.08 26.95 -4.96
N ALA A 258 -14.01 28.22 -4.54
CA ALA A 258 -13.05 29.19 -5.06
C ALA A 258 -11.61 28.82 -4.68
N VAL A 259 -11.36 28.46 -3.41
CA VAL A 259 -10.05 27.98 -2.96
C VAL A 259 -9.62 26.72 -3.71
N CYS A 260 -10.52 25.75 -3.86
CA CYS A 260 -10.23 24.52 -4.60
C CYS A 260 -9.83 24.82 -6.04
N LYS A 261 -10.58 25.67 -6.75
CA LYS A 261 -10.26 26.11 -8.12
C LYS A 261 -8.89 26.81 -8.19
N LEU A 262 -8.58 27.68 -7.24
CA LEU A 262 -7.29 28.35 -7.19
C LEU A 262 -6.15 27.32 -7.04
N VAL A 263 -6.23 26.40 -6.08
CA VAL A 263 -5.23 25.34 -5.88
C VAL A 263 -5.03 24.52 -7.15
N MET A 264 -6.13 24.06 -7.75
CA MET A 264 -6.10 23.27 -9.00
C MET A 264 -5.51 24.03 -10.20
N SER A 265 -5.61 25.35 -10.20
CA SER A 265 -4.99 26.20 -11.24
C SER A 265 -3.47 26.29 -11.10
N LYS A 266 -2.94 26.04 -9.89
CA LYS A 266 -1.51 26.18 -9.55
C LYS A 266 -0.75 24.87 -9.63
N VAL A 267 -1.39 23.77 -9.27
CA VAL A 267 -0.74 22.46 -9.14
C VAL A 267 -1.54 21.41 -9.90
N LYS A 268 -0.84 20.63 -10.75
CA LYS A 268 -1.41 19.49 -11.46
C LYS A 268 -1.12 18.19 -10.70
N TRP A 269 -2.08 17.27 -10.72
CA TRP A 269 -1.87 15.94 -10.19
C TRP A 269 -0.92 15.12 -11.07
N ASN A 270 0.09 14.52 -10.47
CA ASN A 270 1.11 13.71 -11.15
C ASN A 270 0.74 12.22 -11.31
N GLY A 271 -0.51 11.84 -11.00
CA GLY A 271 -1.00 10.45 -11.07
C GLY A 271 -0.72 9.61 -9.83
N LYS A 272 -0.05 10.15 -8.80
CA LYS A 272 0.33 9.39 -7.60
C LYS A 272 -0.60 9.69 -6.42
N TYR A 273 -1.01 8.64 -5.71
CA TYR A 273 -1.62 8.72 -4.38
C TYR A 273 -0.54 8.53 -3.32
N ALA A 274 -0.55 9.34 -2.28
CA ALA A 274 0.40 9.28 -1.17
C ALA A 274 -0.29 9.66 0.16
N LEU A 275 0.31 9.24 1.28
CA LEU A 275 -0.12 9.66 2.62
C LEU A 275 0.76 10.80 3.14
N SER A 276 2.07 10.78 2.82
CA SER A 276 3.03 11.80 3.22
C SER A 276 3.18 12.87 2.14
N PRO A 277 2.72 14.09 2.39
CA PRO A 277 2.85 15.19 1.43
C PRO A 277 4.24 15.84 1.48
N ALA A 278 4.72 16.30 0.33
CA ALA A 278 5.85 17.19 0.21
C ALA A 278 5.55 18.60 0.79
N SER A 279 6.52 19.48 0.80
CA SER A 279 6.30 20.88 1.20
C SER A 279 5.37 21.59 0.21
N PRO A 280 4.31 22.29 0.67
CA PRO A 280 3.43 23.06 -0.21
C PRO A 280 4.16 24.10 -1.07
N ALA A 281 5.21 24.73 -0.53
CA ALA A 281 6.04 25.67 -1.29
C ALA A 281 6.81 24.97 -2.43
N GLU A 282 7.34 23.77 -2.20
CA GLU A 282 8.01 22.99 -3.22
C GLU A 282 7.02 22.48 -4.27
N THR A 283 5.83 22.03 -3.84
CA THR A 283 4.74 21.60 -4.72
C THR A 283 4.33 22.73 -5.67
N LEU A 284 4.15 23.95 -5.15
CA LEU A 284 3.86 25.12 -5.98
C LEU A 284 4.99 25.45 -6.95
N LYS A 285 6.24 25.37 -6.49
CA LYS A 285 7.41 25.63 -7.34
C LYS A 285 7.52 24.63 -8.50
N LYS A 286 7.17 23.37 -8.26
CA LYS A 286 7.15 22.31 -9.28
C LYS A 286 5.92 22.42 -10.21
N GLY A 287 4.81 22.98 -9.73
CA GLY A 287 3.53 23.04 -10.45
C GLY A 287 2.84 21.67 -10.59
N GLU A 288 3.37 20.64 -9.94
CA GLU A 288 2.79 19.29 -9.92
C GLU A 288 3.05 18.62 -8.56
N GLY A 289 2.21 17.66 -8.20
CA GLY A 289 2.33 16.93 -6.95
C GLY A 289 1.42 15.70 -6.87
N SER A 290 1.63 14.89 -5.83
CA SER A 290 0.71 13.81 -5.46
C SER A 290 -0.62 14.39 -4.97
N ASN A 291 -1.64 13.55 -4.85
CA ASN A 291 -2.90 14.02 -4.26
C ASN A 291 -2.70 14.52 -2.81
N ALA A 292 -1.80 13.92 -2.03
CA ALA A 292 -1.49 14.38 -0.67
C ALA A 292 -0.90 15.79 -0.66
N ASP A 293 0.02 16.10 -1.59
CA ASP A 293 0.63 17.43 -1.73
C ASP A 293 -0.42 18.49 -2.00
N ILE A 294 -1.33 18.20 -2.94
CA ILE A 294 -2.39 19.11 -3.36
C ILE A 294 -3.43 19.29 -2.26
N ASN A 295 -3.82 18.19 -1.58
CA ASN A 295 -4.81 18.24 -0.52
C ASN A 295 -4.29 18.90 0.76
N LEU A 296 -2.98 18.79 1.08
CA LEU A 296 -2.39 19.56 2.18
C LEU A 296 -2.43 21.06 1.87
N LEU A 297 -2.02 21.46 0.65
CA LEU A 297 -2.09 22.85 0.21
C LEU A 297 -3.53 23.36 0.26
N LEU A 298 -4.51 22.54 -0.11
CA LEU A 298 -5.93 22.89 -0.03
C LEU A 298 -6.37 23.08 1.43
N ILE A 299 -6.00 22.19 2.36
CA ILE A 299 -6.37 22.31 3.79
C ILE A 299 -5.82 23.63 4.37
N GLN A 300 -4.55 23.92 4.13
CA GLN A 300 -3.92 25.15 4.60
C GLN A 300 -4.61 26.40 4.00
N SER A 301 -4.90 26.37 2.70
CA SER A 301 -5.56 27.48 2.00
C SER A 301 -7.00 27.70 2.46
N LEU A 302 -7.72 26.65 2.82
CA LEU A 302 -9.05 26.75 3.43
C LEU A 302 -8.99 27.40 4.82
N GLY A 303 -7.95 27.10 5.61
CA GLY A 303 -7.69 27.76 6.89
C GLY A 303 -7.53 29.26 6.77
N GLU A 304 -6.84 29.77 5.73
CA GLU A 304 -6.64 31.22 5.49
C GLU A 304 -7.98 31.97 5.23
N VAL A 305 -8.99 31.28 4.75
CA VAL A 305 -10.33 31.86 4.48
C VAL A 305 -11.36 31.51 5.53
N GLY A 306 -10.92 31.02 6.72
CA GLY A 306 -11.78 30.73 7.86
C GLY A 306 -12.67 29.49 7.68
N VAL A 307 -12.24 28.53 6.86
CA VAL A 307 -12.93 27.25 6.68
C VAL A 307 -12.18 26.15 7.41
N THR A 308 -12.84 25.46 8.33
CA THR A 308 -12.29 24.29 9.00
C THR A 308 -12.26 23.11 8.07
N ALA A 309 -11.07 22.64 7.76
CA ALA A 309 -10.83 21.48 6.91
C ALA A 309 -9.94 20.46 7.64
N THR A 310 -10.15 19.17 7.38
CA THR A 310 -9.43 18.09 8.03
C THR A 310 -9.17 16.93 7.06
N PRO A 311 -8.09 16.16 7.22
CA PRO A 311 -7.85 14.98 6.40
C PRO A 311 -8.92 13.89 6.64
N VAL A 312 -9.30 13.24 5.57
CA VAL A 312 -10.07 12.00 5.56
C VAL A 312 -9.18 10.90 5.02
N LEU A 313 -8.65 10.09 5.92
CA LEU A 313 -7.74 9.01 5.60
C LEU A 313 -8.47 7.86 4.94
N LEU A 314 -7.90 7.29 3.90
CA LEU A 314 -8.50 6.15 3.22
C LEU A 314 -7.44 5.24 2.57
N ARG A 315 -7.89 4.05 2.21
CA ARG A 315 -7.20 3.16 1.30
C ARG A 315 -7.97 3.18 0.00
N THR A 316 -7.30 3.46 -1.10
CA THR A 316 -7.93 3.50 -2.43
C THR A 316 -8.51 2.13 -2.79
N ARG A 317 -9.60 2.14 -3.54
CA ARG A 317 -10.39 0.95 -3.84
C ARG A 317 -9.58 -0.19 -4.47
N ASP A 318 -8.64 0.13 -5.33
CA ASP A 318 -7.75 -0.80 -6.01
C ASP A 318 -6.77 -1.52 -5.07
N LEU A 319 -6.51 -0.95 -3.89
CA LEU A 319 -5.67 -1.56 -2.86
C LEU A 319 -6.46 -2.40 -1.84
N GLY A 320 -7.80 -2.36 -1.89
CA GLY A 320 -8.68 -3.08 -0.98
C GLY A 320 -9.22 -2.27 0.20
N MET A 321 -9.99 -2.89 1.07
CA MET A 321 -10.65 -2.21 2.19
C MET A 321 -9.71 -1.98 3.38
N LEU A 322 -9.92 -0.86 4.11
CA LEU A 322 -9.29 -0.69 5.42
C LEU A 322 -9.88 -1.69 6.42
N PRO A 323 -9.06 -2.47 7.12
CA PRO A 323 -9.53 -3.42 8.12
C PRO A 323 -9.99 -2.69 9.39
N TYR A 324 -11.16 -3.03 9.96
CA TYR A 324 -11.59 -2.47 11.24
C TYR A 324 -10.74 -2.97 12.42
N ASN A 325 -10.40 -4.25 12.40
CA ASN A 325 -9.80 -4.96 13.54
C ASN A 325 -8.27 -4.95 13.55
N PHE A 326 -7.64 -4.49 12.47
CA PHE A 326 -6.19 -4.48 12.31
C PHE A 326 -5.68 -3.08 11.95
N PRO A 327 -5.59 -2.19 12.97
CA PRO A 327 -5.11 -0.84 12.77
C PRO A 327 -3.68 -0.84 12.25
N SER A 328 -3.46 -0.18 11.11
CA SER A 328 -2.15 -0.01 10.52
C SER A 328 -2.09 1.27 9.68
N ILE A 329 -1.09 2.11 9.97
CA ILE A 329 -0.79 3.28 9.15
C ILE A 329 -0.42 2.89 7.70
N ARG A 330 0.21 1.73 7.53
CA ARG A 330 0.64 1.21 6.21
C ARG A 330 -0.53 0.79 5.30
N LYS A 331 -1.70 0.53 5.88
CA LYS A 331 -2.91 0.22 5.10
C LYS A 331 -3.60 1.48 4.58
N ILE A 332 -3.22 2.67 5.07
CA ILE A 332 -3.72 3.95 4.56
C ILE A 332 -2.87 4.34 3.36
N SER A 333 -3.49 4.52 2.19
CA SER A 333 -2.76 4.87 0.97
C SER A 333 -2.71 6.37 0.71
N THR A 334 -3.70 7.11 1.23
CA THR A 334 -3.87 8.53 0.92
C THR A 334 -4.89 9.19 1.83
N PHE A 335 -5.14 10.48 1.60
CA PHE A 335 -6.24 11.24 2.21
C PHE A 335 -6.87 12.21 1.22
N LEU A 336 -8.13 12.55 1.48
CA LEU A 336 -8.86 13.65 0.87
C LEU A 336 -9.25 14.67 1.93
N VAL A 337 -9.96 15.73 1.55
CA VAL A 337 -10.30 16.84 2.43
C VAL A 337 -11.76 16.77 2.84
N GLY A 338 -12.01 16.72 4.15
CA GLY A 338 -13.33 16.92 4.76
C GLY A 338 -13.49 18.35 5.23
N VAL A 339 -14.61 18.99 4.91
CA VAL A 339 -14.95 20.33 5.37
C VAL A 339 -16.25 20.30 6.20
N ILE A 340 -16.30 21.13 7.23
CA ILE A 340 -17.49 21.31 8.05
C ILE A 340 -18.19 22.57 7.53
N LEU A 341 -19.40 22.40 7.00
CA LEU A 341 -20.25 23.47 6.49
C LEU A 341 -21.15 24.04 7.60
N PRO A 342 -21.75 25.23 7.39
CA PRO A 342 -22.73 25.79 8.31
C PRO A 342 -23.84 24.79 8.63
N GLY A 343 -24.25 24.74 9.90
CA GLY A 343 -25.22 23.73 10.36
C GLY A 343 -24.60 22.38 10.73
N GLY A 344 -23.28 22.23 10.63
CA GLY A 344 -22.56 21.01 11.03
C GLY A 344 -22.56 19.90 9.99
N SER A 345 -23.11 20.13 8.79
CA SER A 345 -23.03 19.18 7.69
C SER A 345 -21.58 19.04 7.20
N LYS A 346 -21.23 17.83 6.76
CA LYS A 346 -19.88 17.52 6.26
C LYS A 346 -19.93 17.35 4.75
N ALA A 347 -18.95 17.90 4.07
CA ALA A 347 -18.72 17.67 2.65
C ALA A 347 -17.26 17.27 2.42
N TYR A 348 -17.02 16.59 1.31
CA TYR A 348 -15.73 16.00 0.99
C TYR A 348 -15.28 16.41 -0.39
N LEU A 349 -13.99 16.64 -0.56
CA LEU A 349 -13.42 17.04 -1.85
C LEU A 349 -11.98 16.55 -1.98
N ASP A 350 -11.52 16.43 -3.23
CA ASP A 350 -10.16 16.10 -3.59
C ASP A 350 -9.69 17.04 -4.70
N ALA A 351 -8.75 17.92 -4.39
CA ALA A 351 -8.24 18.89 -5.35
C ALA A 351 -7.30 18.27 -6.40
N SER A 352 -6.96 16.99 -6.29
CA SER A 352 -6.30 16.25 -7.36
C SER A 352 -7.29 15.71 -8.42
N SER A 353 -8.60 15.72 -8.10
CA SER A 353 -9.66 15.34 -9.02
C SER A 353 -9.95 16.43 -10.04
N PRO A 354 -10.20 16.09 -11.32
CA PRO A 354 -10.59 17.08 -12.33
C PRO A 354 -11.85 17.88 -12.00
N SER A 355 -12.77 17.31 -11.23
CA SER A 355 -14.02 17.98 -10.82
C SER A 355 -13.76 19.09 -9.82
N GLY A 356 -12.94 18.88 -8.80
CA GLY A 356 -12.71 19.82 -7.71
C GLY A 356 -13.98 20.28 -6.98
N SER A 357 -15.07 19.52 -7.08
CA SER A 357 -16.39 19.86 -6.53
C SER A 357 -16.67 19.09 -5.25
N LEU A 358 -17.50 19.69 -4.38
CA LEU A 358 -17.93 19.06 -3.14
C LEU A 358 -18.72 17.76 -3.43
N ASN A 359 -18.34 16.68 -2.72
CA ASN A 359 -18.94 15.36 -2.82
C ASN A 359 -18.83 14.67 -4.19
N ASP A 360 -18.00 15.21 -5.10
CA ASP A 360 -17.71 14.60 -6.39
C ASP A 360 -16.29 14.04 -6.39
N LEU A 361 -16.16 12.83 -5.87
CA LEU A 361 -14.88 12.15 -5.64
C LEU A 361 -14.54 11.17 -6.77
N PRO A 362 -13.25 10.95 -7.06
CA PRO A 362 -12.81 9.88 -7.95
C PRO A 362 -13.34 8.51 -7.51
N SER A 363 -13.66 7.64 -8.45
CA SER A 363 -14.19 6.29 -8.17
C SER A 363 -13.30 5.47 -7.25
N LEU A 364 -11.97 5.66 -7.32
CA LEU A 364 -10.98 5.02 -6.44
C LEU A 364 -11.09 5.46 -4.97
N MET A 365 -11.66 6.64 -4.71
CA MET A 365 -11.85 7.18 -3.36
C MET A 365 -13.26 6.95 -2.80
N LEU A 366 -14.20 6.45 -3.60
CA LEU A 366 -15.55 6.10 -3.15
C LEU A 366 -15.51 4.78 -2.35
N VAL A 367 -14.97 4.85 -1.15
CA VAL A 367 -14.74 3.70 -0.27
C VAL A 367 -15.75 3.65 0.86
N GLU A 368 -16.08 2.43 1.31
CA GLU A 368 -16.98 2.21 2.45
C GLU A 368 -16.34 2.62 3.78
N ARG A 369 -15.01 2.50 3.88
CA ARG A 369 -14.26 2.70 5.12
C ARG A 369 -13.20 3.77 4.92
N ALA A 370 -13.53 4.97 5.33
CA ALA A 370 -12.60 6.07 5.45
C ALA A 370 -12.62 6.61 6.87
N ARG A 371 -11.58 7.34 7.26
CA ARG A 371 -11.41 7.80 8.63
C ARG A 371 -11.24 9.31 8.67
N LEU A 372 -12.27 10.01 9.17
CA LEU A 372 -12.25 11.46 9.36
C LEU A 372 -11.35 11.77 10.56
N LEU A 373 -10.19 12.35 10.29
CA LEU A 373 -9.21 12.69 11.32
C LEU A 373 -9.67 13.96 12.07
N GLN A 374 -9.69 13.93 13.40
CA GLN A 374 -10.12 15.06 14.22
C GLN A 374 -9.13 15.31 15.36
N LYS A 375 -8.40 16.45 15.29
CA LYS A 375 -7.50 16.85 16.37
C LYS A 375 -8.29 17.20 17.63
N GLY A 376 -7.92 16.59 18.75
CA GLY A 376 -8.58 16.81 20.05
C GLY A 376 -9.93 16.11 20.23
N HIS A 377 -10.37 15.33 19.24
CA HIS A 377 -11.60 14.54 19.29
C HIS A 377 -11.34 13.14 18.76
N LYS A 378 -12.25 12.22 19.09
CA LYS A 378 -12.20 10.87 18.55
C LYS A 378 -12.52 10.89 17.06
N SER A 379 -11.61 10.37 16.22
CA SER A 379 -11.83 10.24 14.78
C SER A 379 -13.00 9.30 14.48
N GLN A 380 -13.67 9.53 13.35
CA GLN A 380 -14.89 8.82 12.97
C GLN A 380 -14.70 8.00 11.70
N TRP A 381 -15.25 6.80 11.67
CA TRP A 381 -15.44 6.07 10.44
C TRP A 381 -16.55 6.70 9.61
N ILE A 382 -16.29 6.88 8.32
CA ILE A 382 -17.23 7.43 7.36
C ILE A 382 -17.32 6.54 6.13
N ASN A 383 -18.47 6.55 5.47
CA ASN A 383 -18.73 5.84 4.23
C ASN A 383 -18.84 6.84 3.08
N LEU A 384 -17.82 6.88 2.22
CA LEU A 384 -17.76 7.81 1.09
C LEU A 384 -18.58 7.33 -0.14
N GLN A 385 -19.11 6.10 -0.13
CA GLN A 385 -20.01 5.62 -1.19
C GLN A 385 -21.43 6.18 -1.08
N LYS A 386 -21.81 6.65 0.11
CA LYS A 386 -23.16 7.14 0.43
C LYS A 386 -23.24 8.67 0.45
N LEU A 387 -22.36 9.34 -0.30
CA LEU A 387 -22.39 10.80 -0.38
C LEU A 387 -23.59 11.24 -1.24
N GLU A 388 -24.40 12.14 -0.69
CA GLU A 388 -25.39 12.88 -1.47
C GLU A 388 -24.67 13.97 -2.28
N LYS A 389 -24.97 14.02 -3.57
CA LYS A 389 -24.41 15.03 -4.50
C LYS A 389 -25.08 16.38 -4.33
#